data_841c3f216c18abbc4e1f360d09e04d07
#
_entry.id   841c3f216c18abbc4e1f360d09e04d07
#
_cell.length_a   1.000
_cell.length_b   1.000
_cell.length_c   1.000
_cell.angle_alpha   90.00
_cell.angle_beta   90.00
_cell.angle_gamma   90.00
#
_symmetry.space_group_name_H-M   'P 1'
#
loop_
_entity.id
_entity.type
_entity.pdbx_description
1 polymer ?
#
loop_
_entity_poly.entity_id
_entity_poly.type
_entity_poly.pdbx_seq_one_letter_code
_entity_poly.pdbx_strand_id
1 'polypeptide(L)'
;MLFRNAALKPLIGLYAFWRKHHDGIEDTEIISGKELMRREPNLTPETKFAMYNPSAGCVCPYGLTIAYAENAVQNGAQVSLNTAVLSMEVSEHNIISVTTNRGVIHPKIVINAAGVAEDIAAMADDRFFSIHPRRGTNSILDQKAGAYMHSVASVKDISVHGKTHSKGGGILHTVHDNLLIGPDAVETVEKENTETRAESIKTVFDKQTQTMPALSKRDIITYFTGVRAPTFEEDFILEPGRRTRNLIHVAGIQSPGLTTAPVDMAELAVDMLGKTETVEKNNNYNPIRKGVPVLREMDDDTREKMIAENPDYGEIICRCEQISKGEILDALKSPICVPTVDGIKKRIRPGMGRCQGGFCSPLVTKIIAEFLGVPLYEVKKSSAEAVITYGETKVNEGGEE
;
A
#
# COMPACT_ATOMS: atom_id res chain seq x y z
N MET A 1 10.23 15.29 -11.38
CA MET A 1 11.52 14.63 -11.66
C MET A 1 12.60 15.69 -11.76
N LEU A 2 13.67 15.61 -10.97
CA LEU A 2 14.69 16.64 -10.77
C LEU A 2 15.97 16.32 -11.55
N PHE A 3 16.60 17.32 -12.16
CA PHE A 3 17.82 17.18 -12.95
C PHE A 3 18.90 18.17 -12.52
N ARG A 4 20.10 17.67 -12.25
CA ARG A 4 21.28 18.46 -11.86
C ARG A 4 22.11 18.92 -13.07
N ASN A 5 22.01 18.23 -14.20
CA ASN A 5 22.75 18.58 -15.43
C ASN A 5 21.87 19.39 -16.39
N ALA A 6 22.20 20.68 -16.54
CA ALA A 6 21.46 21.59 -17.43
C ALA A 6 21.52 21.19 -18.91
N ALA A 7 22.58 20.52 -19.35
CA ALA A 7 22.73 20.07 -20.75
C ALA A 7 21.65 19.08 -21.19
N LEU A 8 21.01 18.40 -20.25
CA LEU A 8 19.93 17.46 -20.54
C LEU A 8 18.59 18.15 -20.84
N LYS A 9 18.45 19.45 -20.56
CA LYS A 9 17.17 20.16 -20.69
C LYS A 9 16.54 20.04 -22.08
N PRO A 10 17.27 20.21 -23.21
CA PRO A 10 16.67 20.05 -24.53
C PRO A 10 16.17 18.63 -24.80
N LEU A 11 16.94 17.62 -24.39
CA LEU A 11 16.56 16.20 -24.56
C LEU A 11 15.31 15.86 -23.74
N ILE A 12 15.25 16.32 -22.50
CA ILE A 12 14.08 16.09 -21.62
C ILE A 12 12.86 16.88 -22.14
N GLY A 13 13.07 18.07 -22.71
CA GLY A 13 12.01 18.83 -23.40
C GLY A 13 11.44 18.08 -24.61
N LEU A 14 12.30 17.50 -25.43
CA LEU A 14 11.87 16.66 -26.55
C LEU A 14 11.12 15.40 -26.08
N TYR A 15 11.60 14.77 -25.04
CA TYR A 15 10.94 13.61 -24.42
C TYR A 15 9.55 13.99 -23.86
N ALA A 16 9.42 15.14 -23.18
CA ALA A 16 8.14 15.62 -22.68
C ALA A 16 7.16 15.91 -23.83
N PHE A 17 7.66 16.52 -24.90
CA PHE A 17 6.87 16.75 -26.12
C PHE A 17 6.41 15.45 -26.78
N TRP A 18 7.30 14.45 -26.89
CA TRP A 18 6.95 13.13 -27.41
C TRP A 18 5.88 12.45 -26.55
N ARG A 19 6.03 12.48 -25.22
CA ARG A 19 5.06 11.91 -24.27
C ARG A 19 3.68 12.54 -24.41
N LYS A 20 3.62 13.85 -24.64
CA LYS A 20 2.35 14.56 -24.86
C LYS A 20 1.61 14.02 -26.08
N HIS A 21 2.31 13.76 -27.17
CA HIS A 21 1.70 13.35 -28.43
C HIS A 21 1.50 11.86 -28.59
N HIS A 22 2.31 11.05 -27.90
CA HIS A 22 2.27 9.60 -28.01
C HIS A 22 1.49 8.97 -26.85
N ASP A 23 1.72 9.43 -25.62
CA ASP A 23 1.13 8.85 -24.41
C ASP A 23 -0.07 9.66 -23.87
N GLY A 24 -0.45 10.75 -24.53
CA GLY A 24 -1.57 11.61 -24.11
C GLY A 24 -1.33 12.38 -22.80
N ILE A 25 -0.08 12.53 -22.34
CA ILE A 25 0.25 13.25 -21.10
C ILE A 25 0.38 14.74 -21.42
N GLU A 26 -0.73 15.45 -21.37
CA GLU A 26 -0.82 16.83 -21.86
C GLU A 26 -0.17 17.87 -20.95
N ASP A 27 -0.10 17.62 -19.65
CA ASP A 27 0.24 18.60 -18.62
C ASP A 27 1.71 18.59 -18.17
N THR A 28 2.59 17.92 -18.93
CA THR A 28 4.02 17.89 -18.59
C THR A 28 4.69 19.23 -18.83
N GLU A 29 5.26 19.83 -17.80
CA GLU A 29 5.99 21.11 -17.84
C GLU A 29 7.50 20.91 -17.59
N ILE A 30 8.33 21.70 -18.28
CA ILE A 30 9.76 21.84 -17.97
C ILE A 30 9.97 23.15 -17.22
N ILE A 31 10.09 23.07 -15.89
CA ILE A 31 10.29 24.23 -15.04
C ILE A 31 11.77 24.49 -14.76
N SER A 32 12.15 25.78 -14.71
CA SER A 32 13.52 26.17 -14.41
C SER A 32 13.88 25.94 -12.94
N GLY A 33 15.18 25.85 -12.62
CA GLY A 33 15.63 25.76 -11.24
C GLY A 33 15.17 26.93 -10.36
N LYS A 34 15.05 28.15 -10.94
CA LYS A 34 14.54 29.33 -10.22
C LYS A 34 13.06 29.14 -9.84
N GLU A 35 12.24 28.70 -10.77
CA GLU A 35 10.82 28.44 -10.51
C GLU A 35 10.62 27.25 -9.55
N LEU A 36 11.45 26.21 -9.70
CA LEU A 36 11.44 25.08 -8.78
C LEU A 36 11.74 25.52 -7.34
N MET A 37 12.78 26.35 -7.13
CA MET A 37 13.11 26.90 -5.80
C MET A 37 12.03 27.80 -5.23
N ARG A 38 11.24 28.46 -6.10
CA ARG A 38 10.07 29.23 -5.65
C ARG A 38 8.94 28.34 -5.15
N ARG A 39 8.71 27.22 -5.83
CA ARG A 39 7.66 26.25 -5.44
C ARG A 39 8.07 25.37 -4.28
N GLU A 40 9.34 24.93 -4.26
CA GLU A 40 9.91 23.99 -3.29
C GLU A 40 11.25 24.51 -2.75
N PRO A 41 11.23 25.48 -1.84
CA PRO A 41 12.44 26.21 -1.40
C PRO A 41 13.44 25.36 -0.62
N ASN A 42 13.02 24.22 -0.08
CA ASN A 42 13.87 23.33 0.71
C ASN A 42 14.64 22.29 -0.13
N LEU A 43 14.41 22.24 -1.45
CA LEU A 43 15.20 21.39 -2.34
C LEU A 43 16.62 21.93 -2.53
N THR A 44 17.53 21.04 -2.89
CA THR A 44 18.92 21.44 -3.15
C THR A 44 19.02 22.44 -4.32
N PRO A 45 19.76 23.55 -4.17
CA PRO A 45 19.96 24.53 -5.24
C PRO A 45 20.81 24.00 -6.42
N GLU A 46 21.42 22.82 -6.27
CA GLU A 46 22.11 22.13 -7.35
C GLU A 46 21.16 21.71 -8.49
N THR A 47 19.87 21.63 -8.21
CA THR A 47 18.86 21.28 -9.23
C THR A 47 18.71 22.39 -10.26
N LYS A 48 19.00 22.08 -11.53
CA LYS A 48 19.01 23.06 -12.63
C LYS A 48 17.64 23.22 -13.30
N PHE A 49 16.85 22.15 -13.37
CA PHE A 49 15.49 22.16 -13.89
C PHE A 49 14.73 20.91 -13.41
N ALA A 50 13.42 20.90 -13.62
CA ALA A 50 12.60 19.74 -13.36
C ALA A 50 11.63 19.48 -14.52
N MET A 51 11.30 18.21 -14.73
CA MET A 51 10.11 17.81 -15.47
C MET A 51 9.00 17.62 -14.42
N TYR A 52 7.94 18.40 -14.54
CA TYR A 52 6.84 18.51 -13.60
C TYR A 52 5.53 18.07 -14.26
N ASN A 53 4.76 17.25 -13.58
CA ASN A 53 3.46 16.78 -14.01
C ASN A 53 2.43 17.20 -12.95
N PRO A 54 1.63 18.24 -13.20
CA PRO A 54 0.62 18.74 -12.26
C PRO A 54 -0.43 17.70 -11.87
N SER A 55 -0.83 16.84 -12.79
CA SER A 55 -1.82 15.77 -12.56
C SER A 55 -1.31 14.60 -11.73
N ALA A 56 0.02 14.52 -11.51
CA ALA A 56 0.57 13.47 -10.65
C ALA A 56 0.19 13.70 -9.19
N GLY A 57 -0.28 12.65 -8.52
CA GLY A 57 -0.72 12.72 -7.14
C GLY A 57 -0.29 11.53 -6.31
N CYS A 58 -0.69 11.55 -5.05
CA CYS A 58 -0.49 10.48 -4.08
C CYS A 58 -1.82 9.87 -3.67
N VAL A 59 -1.79 8.61 -3.30
CA VAL A 59 -2.93 7.89 -2.76
C VAL A 59 -2.49 7.07 -1.55
N CYS A 60 -3.39 6.89 -0.58
CA CYS A 60 -3.15 5.93 0.49
C CYS A 60 -3.31 4.50 -0.06
N PRO A 61 -2.25 3.67 -0.13
CA PRO A 61 -2.34 2.33 -0.72
C PRO A 61 -3.28 1.40 0.07
N TYR A 62 -3.33 1.53 1.39
CA TYR A 62 -4.27 0.77 2.22
C TYR A 62 -5.72 1.16 1.90
N GLY A 63 -6.01 2.46 1.89
CA GLY A 63 -7.36 2.98 1.61
C GLY A 63 -7.85 2.56 0.23
N LEU A 64 -6.99 2.66 -0.79
CA LEU A 64 -7.31 2.26 -2.16
C LEU A 64 -7.63 0.76 -2.24
N THR A 65 -6.75 -0.11 -1.72
CA THR A 65 -6.92 -1.57 -1.77
C THR A 65 -8.17 -2.02 -1.02
N ILE A 66 -8.40 -1.46 0.19
CA ILE A 66 -9.59 -1.76 0.99
C ILE A 66 -10.85 -1.30 0.26
N ALA A 67 -10.84 -0.13 -0.37
CA ALA A 67 -11.99 0.40 -1.09
C ALA A 67 -12.39 -0.49 -2.27
N TYR A 68 -11.43 -0.98 -3.07
CA TYR A 68 -11.72 -1.92 -4.14
C TYR A 68 -12.27 -3.25 -3.61
N ALA A 69 -11.67 -3.80 -2.55
CA ALA A 69 -12.13 -5.06 -1.98
C ALA A 69 -13.54 -4.95 -1.36
N GLU A 70 -13.85 -3.85 -0.64
CA GLU A 70 -15.18 -3.61 -0.09
C GLU A 70 -16.22 -3.36 -1.20
N ASN A 71 -15.87 -2.64 -2.26
CA ASN A 71 -16.75 -2.47 -3.41
C ASN A 71 -17.01 -3.80 -4.12
N ALA A 72 -15.99 -4.65 -4.28
CA ALA A 72 -16.18 -5.99 -4.84
C ALA A 72 -17.15 -6.83 -3.99
N VAL A 73 -17.01 -6.83 -2.66
CA VAL A 73 -17.91 -7.54 -1.74
C VAL A 73 -19.33 -6.99 -1.82
N GLN A 74 -19.51 -5.69 -1.90
CA GLN A 74 -20.81 -5.04 -2.07
C GLN A 74 -21.51 -5.49 -3.38
N ASN A 75 -20.73 -5.84 -4.40
CA ASN A 75 -21.21 -6.32 -5.69
C ASN A 75 -21.22 -7.86 -5.83
N GLY A 76 -21.10 -8.59 -4.71
CA GLY A 76 -21.30 -10.04 -4.64
C GLY A 76 -20.03 -10.87 -4.61
N ALA A 77 -18.85 -10.28 -4.65
CA ALA A 77 -17.61 -11.04 -4.48
C ALA A 77 -17.44 -11.54 -3.03
N GLN A 78 -16.79 -12.68 -2.87
CA GLN A 78 -16.45 -13.23 -1.57
C GLN A 78 -14.95 -13.04 -1.29
N VAL A 79 -14.61 -12.56 -0.11
CA VAL A 79 -13.24 -12.42 0.35
C VAL A 79 -13.01 -13.34 1.54
N SER A 80 -12.15 -14.34 1.36
CA SER A 80 -11.76 -15.28 2.40
C SER A 80 -10.41 -14.89 3.01
N LEU A 81 -10.43 -14.19 4.14
CA LEU A 81 -9.23 -13.83 4.88
C LEU A 81 -8.64 -15.04 5.62
N ASN A 82 -7.34 -14.98 5.94
CA ASN A 82 -6.62 -16.09 6.57
C ASN A 82 -6.79 -17.41 5.83
N THR A 83 -6.78 -17.35 4.49
CA THR A 83 -6.98 -18.51 3.63
C THR A 83 -5.78 -18.66 2.71
N ALA A 84 -4.98 -19.68 2.97
CA ALA A 84 -3.80 -20.02 2.20
C ALA A 84 -4.11 -21.15 1.21
N VAL A 85 -3.65 -21.01 -0.03
CA VAL A 85 -3.65 -22.09 -1.02
C VAL A 85 -2.51 -23.04 -0.66
N LEU A 86 -2.83 -24.32 -0.48
CA LEU A 86 -1.87 -25.36 -0.07
C LEU A 86 -1.46 -26.27 -1.24
N SER A 87 -2.41 -26.56 -2.15
CA SER A 87 -2.16 -27.36 -3.35
C SER A 87 -3.23 -27.12 -4.39
N MET A 88 -2.96 -27.51 -5.63
CA MET A 88 -3.90 -27.55 -6.73
C MET A 88 -3.86 -28.92 -7.38
N GLU A 89 -5.02 -29.43 -7.78
CA GLU A 89 -5.14 -30.64 -8.58
C GLU A 89 -5.37 -30.24 -10.04
N VAL A 90 -4.47 -30.68 -10.91
CA VAL A 90 -4.52 -30.39 -12.35
C VAL A 90 -4.80 -31.70 -13.09
N SER A 91 -5.85 -31.71 -13.92
CA SER A 91 -6.19 -32.83 -14.78
C SER A 91 -6.53 -32.33 -16.19
N GLU A 92 -6.01 -32.99 -17.20
CA GLU A 92 -6.23 -32.64 -18.61
C GLU A 92 -5.93 -31.14 -18.92
N HIS A 93 -4.89 -30.62 -18.32
CA HIS A 93 -4.49 -29.20 -18.41
C HIS A 93 -5.49 -28.19 -17.79
N ASN A 94 -6.33 -28.62 -16.86
CA ASN A 94 -7.22 -27.74 -16.12
C ASN A 94 -7.05 -27.94 -14.61
N ILE A 95 -7.09 -26.86 -13.85
CA ILE A 95 -7.23 -26.91 -12.39
C ILE A 95 -8.65 -27.35 -12.08
N ILE A 96 -8.80 -28.51 -11.46
CA ILE A 96 -10.09 -29.06 -11.07
C ILE A 96 -10.43 -28.80 -9.60
N SER A 97 -9.41 -28.62 -8.76
CA SER A 97 -9.59 -28.23 -7.37
C SER A 97 -8.42 -27.40 -6.83
N VAL A 98 -8.72 -26.53 -5.88
CA VAL A 98 -7.78 -25.75 -5.10
C VAL A 98 -7.99 -26.06 -3.63
N THR A 99 -7.02 -26.70 -3.00
CA THR A 99 -7.05 -27.02 -1.57
C THR A 99 -6.49 -25.86 -0.76
N THR A 100 -7.25 -25.42 0.24
CA THR A 100 -6.85 -24.36 1.17
C THR A 100 -6.85 -24.87 2.59
N ASN A 101 -6.27 -24.12 3.55
CA ASN A 101 -6.38 -24.40 4.97
C ASN A 101 -7.81 -24.30 5.52
N ARG A 102 -8.80 -23.92 4.71
CA ARG A 102 -10.21 -23.74 5.10
C ARG A 102 -11.20 -24.57 4.26
N GLY A 103 -10.71 -25.43 3.40
CA GLY A 103 -11.52 -26.31 2.56
C GLY A 103 -11.06 -26.34 1.12
N VAL A 104 -11.80 -27.07 0.29
CA VAL A 104 -11.51 -27.26 -1.13
C VAL A 104 -12.47 -26.41 -1.97
N ILE A 105 -11.94 -25.78 -3.01
CA ILE A 105 -12.67 -24.96 -3.97
C ILE A 105 -12.57 -25.63 -5.34
N HIS A 106 -13.67 -25.69 -6.09
CA HIS A 106 -13.71 -26.17 -7.48
C HIS A 106 -13.94 -24.96 -8.41
N PRO A 107 -12.87 -24.31 -8.87
CA PRO A 107 -13.00 -23.10 -9.68
C PRO A 107 -13.26 -23.42 -11.15
N LYS A 108 -13.98 -22.55 -11.85
CA LYS A 108 -13.98 -22.56 -13.32
C LYS A 108 -12.67 -22.00 -13.86
N ILE A 109 -12.21 -20.88 -13.30
CA ILE A 109 -10.98 -20.20 -13.66
C ILE A 109 -10.24 -19.77 -12.39
N VAL A 110 -8.92 -19.79 -12.45
CA VAL A 110 -8.03 -19.28 -11.40
C VAL A 110 -7.26 -18.07 -11.94
N ILE A 111 -7.23 -16.99 -11.18
CA ILE A 111 -6.35 -15.83 -11.44
C ILE A 111 -5.28 -15.81 -10.36
N ASN A 112 -4.04 -16.05 -10.77
CA ASN A 112 -2.89 -15.99 -9.88
C ASN A 112 -2.39 -14.55 -9.76
N ALA A 113 -2.74 -13.87 -8.67
CA ALA A 113 -2.26 -12.53 -8.31
C ALA A 113 -1.53 -12.54 -6.95
N ALA A 114 -0.80 -13.61 -6.64
CA ALA A 114 -0.25 -13.91 -5.31
C ALA A 114 1.08 -13.20 -5.00
N GLY A 115 1.50 -12.21 -5.79
CA GLY A 115 2.69 -11.38 -5.53
C GLY A 115 3.99 -12.19 -5.54
N VAL A 116 4.66 -12.30 -4.38
CA VAL A 116 5.93 -13.05 -4.25
C VAL A 116 5.75 -14.57 -4.29
N ALA A 117 4.51 -15.06 -4.24
CA ALA A 117 4.21 -16.49 -4.19
C ALA A 117 4.19 -17.13 -5.59
N GLU A 118 5.33 -17.24 -6.26
CA GLU A 118 5.47 -17.96 -7.52
C GLU A 118 5.16 -19.46 -7.41
N ASP A 119 5.13 -19.99 -6.18
CA ASP A 119 4.78 -21.37 -5.85
C ASP A 119 3.36 -21.72 -6.33
N ILE A 120 2.47 -20.74 -6.39
CA ILE A 120 1.11 -20.89 -6.95
C ILE A 120 1.16 -21.34 -8.42
N ALA A 121 2.08 -20.79 -9.21
CA ALA A 121 2.28 -21.20 -10.60
C ALA A 121 2.83 -22.63 -10.68
N ALA A 122 3.70 -23.04 -9.74
CA ALA A 122 4.20 -24.39 -9.66
C ALA A 122 3.12 -25.39 -9.26
N MET A 123 2.25 -25.06 -8.28
CA MET A 123 1.10 -25.88 -7.90
C MET A 123 0.12 -26.10 -9.04
N ALA A 124 0.04 -25.14 -9.96
CA ALA A 124 -0.82 -25.19 -11.14
C ALA A 124 -0.16 -25.90 -12.37
N ASP A 125 1.01 -26.50 -12.22
CA ASP A 125 1.86 -27.08 -13.30
C ASP A 125 2.16 -26.09 -14.44
N ASP A 126 2.25 -24.80 -14.11
CA ASP A 126 2.41 -23.71 -15.10
C ASP A 126 3.50 -22.71 -14.74
N ARG A 127 4.59 -23.18 -14.10
CA ARG A 127 5.71 -22.32 -13.73
C ARG A 127 6.64 -22.10 -14.92
N PHE A 128 6.62 -20.91 -15.51
CA PHE A 128 7.53 -20.48 -16.59
C PHE A 128 8.31 -19.19 -16.26
N PHE A 129 8.08 -18.63 -15.07
CA PHE A 129 8.77 -17.44 -14.57
C PHE A 129 9.27 -17.68 -13.14
N SER A 130 10.18 -16.81 -12.70
CA SER A 130 10.62 -16.77 -11.31
C SER A 130 10.55 -15.35 -10.76
N ILE A 131 10.10 -15.25 -9.53
CA ILE A 131 10.11 -13.99 -8.78
C ILE A 131 11.49 -13.81 -8.14
N HIS A 132 12.01 -12.61 -8.28
CA HIS A 132 13.28 -12.19 -7.72
C HIS A 132 13.02 -11.16 -6.59
N PRO A 133 12.84 -11.62 -5.33
CA PRO A 133 12.40 -10.75 -4.26
C PRO A 133 13.37 -9.60 -4.00
N ARG A 134 12.84 -8.39 -3.83
CA ARG A 134 13.64 -7.18 -3.60
C ARG A 134 13.04 -6.33 -2.49
N ARG A 135 13.78 -6.16 -1.40
CA ARG A 135 13.37 -5.32 -0.29
C ARG A 135 13.46 -3.85 -0.64
N GLY A 136 12.57 -3.07 -0.06
CA GLY A 136 12.58 -1.61 -0.14
C GLY A 136 12.21 -1.00 1.21
N THR A 137 13.17 -0.30 1.80
CA THR A 137 13.02 0.36 3.10
C THR A 137 12.63 1.81 2.92
N ASN A 138 11.62 2.24 3.67
CA ASN A 138 11.14 3.62 3.69
C ASN A 138 11.19 4.17 5.12
N SER A 139 11.29 5.49 5.24
CA SER A 139 11.11 6.22 6.50
C SER A 139 9.96 7.20 6.33
N ILE A 140 9.11 7.31 7.36
CA ILE A 140 8.04 8.30 7.43
C ILE A 140 8.41 9.35 8.46
N LEU A 141 8.29 10.62 8.08
CA LEU A 141 8.52 11.76 8.93
C LEU A 141 7.18 12.27 9.51
N ASP A 142 7.26 12.93 10.64
CA ASP A 142 6.14 13.59 11.32
C ASP A 142 5.41 14.56 10.37
N GLN A 143 4.11 14.74 10.57
CA GLN A 143 3.28 15.67 9.77
C GLN A 143 3.83 17.09 9.72
N LYS A 144 4.46 17.58 10.79
CA LYS A 144 5.11 18.90 10.77
C LYS A 144 6.21 19.04 9.71
N ALA A 145 6.82 17.92 9.29
CA ALA A 145 7.80 17.92 8.20
C ALA A 145 7.12 18.02 6.82
N GLY A 146 5.82 17.84 6.72
CA GLY A 146 5.04 18.05 5.49
C GLY A 146 5.20 19.47 4.94
N ALA A 147 5.33 20.45 5.81
CA ALA A 147 5.61 21.84 5.40
C ALA A 147 6.95 22.03 4.65
N TYR A 148 7.85 21.05 4.66
CA TYR A 148 9.12 21.15 3.95
C TYR A 148 8.98 20.97 2.43
N MET A 149 7.96 20.24 1.97
CA MET A 149 7.73 19.99 0.55
C MET A 149 6.26 19.65 0.29
N HIS A 150 5.73 20.14 -0.84
CA HIS A 150 4.32 19.94 -1.23
C HIS A 150 4.14 18.97 -2.40
N SER A 151 5.24 18.59 -3.05
CA SER A 151 5.24 17.75 -4.25
C SER A 151 5.82 16.37 -3.98
N VAL A 152 5.84 15.55 -5.03
CA VAL A 152 6.64 14.32 -5.09
C VAL A 152 7.91 14.61 -5.87
N ALA A 153 9.08 14.41 -5.28
CA ALA A 153 10.35 14.69 -5.90
C ALA A 153 11.28 13.47 -5.95
N SER A 154 11.88 13.24 -7.11
CA SER A 154 12.93 12.23 -7.28
C SER A 154 14.01 12.79 -8.20
N VAL A 155 15.27 12.66 -7.79
CA VAL A 155 16.42 13.00 -8.64
C VAL A 155 16.63 11.86 -9.65
N LYS A 156 16.69 12.22 -10.93
CA LYS A 156 17.06 11.29 -11.99
C LYS A 156 18.54 11.50 -12.33
N ASP A 157 19.36 10.56 -11.92
CA ASP A 157 20.75 10.46 -12.37
C ASP A 157 20.77 9.64 -13.65
N ILE A 158 21.01 10.29 -14.78
CA ILE A 158 21.25 9.62 -16.04
C ILE A 158 22.76 9.37 -16.11
N SER A 159 23.26 8.50 -15.25
CA SER A 159 24.61 7.97 -15.37
C SER A 159 24.63 6.86 -16.40
N VAL A 160 25.56 6.92 -17.32
CA VAL A 160 25.75 5.95 -18.40
C VAL A 160 26.27 4.58 -17.85
N HIS A 161 26.57 4.48 -16.58
CA HIS A 161 27.20 3.32 -15.98
C HIS A 161 26.27 2.63 -14.97
N GLY A 162 25.81 1.46 -15.38
CA GLY A 162 25.20 0.45 -14.53
C GLY A 162 23.67 0.43 -14.54
N LYS A 163 23.10 -0.72 -14.88
CA LYS A 163 21.70 -1.05 -14.60
C LYS A 163 21.51 -1.11 -13.07
N THR A 164 21.21 0.02 -12.44
CA THR A 164 20.73 -0.05 -11.07
C THR A 164 19.26 -0.46 -11.11
N HIS A 165 18.91 -1.59 -10.51
CA HIS A 165 17.52 -2.03 -10.35
C HIS A 165 16.69 -1.08 -9.45
N SER A 166 17.33 -0.08 -8.86
CA SER A 166 16.68 0.97 -8.08
C SER A 166 16.13 2.05 -9.00
N LYS A 167 14.83 2.31 -8.93
CA LYS A 167 14.20 3.49 -9.55
C LYS A 167 14.55 4.80 -8.85
N GLY A 168 15.50 4.79 -7.90
CA GLY A 168 16.11 5.95 -7.27
C GLY A 168 15.50 6.37 -5.95
N GLY A 169 14.30 5.91 -5.61
CA GLY A 169 13.56 6.44 -4.46
C GLY A 169 13.23 7.93 -4.64
N GLY A 170 12.67 8.54 -3.62
CA GLY A 170 12.30 9.96 -3.66
C GLY A 170 11.85 10.48 -2.31
N ILE A 171 11.34 11.70 -2.34
CA ILE A 171 10.65 12.36 -1.26
C ILE A 171 9.21 12.54 -1.69
N LEU A 172 8.28 12.12 -0.87
CA LEU A 172 6.86 12.07 -1.17
C LEU A 172 6.10 12.82 -0.08
N HIS A 173 5.37 13.88 -0.45
CA HIS A 173 4.35 14.44 0.43
C HIS A 173 3.11 13.53 0.36
N THR A 174 2.74 12.93 1.48
CA THR A 174 1.63 11.96 1.52
C THR A 174 0.28 12.66 1.66
N VAL A 175 -0.80 11.94 1.39
CA VAL A 175 -2.19 12.45 1.57
C VAL A 175 -2.56 12.75 3.02
N HIS A 176 -1.66 12.49 3.97
CA HIS A 176 -1.86 12.73 5.39
C HIS A 176 -0.80 13.68 5.98
N ASP A 177 -0.23 14.52 5.13
CA ASP A 177 0.75 15.56 5.47
C ASP A 177 2.09 15.05 6.04
N ASN A 178 2.35 13.75 6.00
CA ASN A 178 3.66 13.21 6.31
C ASN A 178 4.60 13.35 5.09
N LEU A 179 5.91 13.45 5.31
CA LEU A 179 6.88 13.12 4.28
C LEU A 179 7.27 11.65 4.38
N LEU A 180 7.29 10.97 3.23
CA LEU A 180 7.87 9.65 3.08
C LEU A 180 9.14 9.76 2.25
N ILE A 181 10.24 9.19 2.73
CA ILE A 181 11.51 9.13 2.01
C ILE A 181 11.90 7.67 1.76
N GLY A 182 12.39 7.41 0.56
CA GLY A 182 12.75 6.06 0.10
C GLY A 182 12.11 5.73 -1.24
N PRO A 183 12.07 4.44 -1.58
CA PRO A 183 12.77 3.35 -0.94
C PRO A 183 14.22 3.16 -1.45
N ASP A 184 14.97 2.29 -0.78
CA ASP A 184 16.13 1.62 -1.36
C ASP A 184 15.71 0.39 -2.21
N ALA A 185 16.69 -0.40 -2.65
CA ALA A 185 16.44 -1.64 -3.37
C ALA A 185 17.56 -2.64 -3.01
N VAL A 186 17.21 -3.60 -2.17
CA VAL A 186 18.14 -4.62 -1.68
C VAL A 186 17.63 -6.01 -2.06
N GLU A 187 18.41 -6.72 -2.84
CA GLU A 187 18.09 -8.08 -3.25
C GLU A 187 18.00 -9.02 -2.04
N THR A 188 17.07 -9.95 -2.07
CA THR A 188 16.91 -10.98 -1.05
C THR A 188 16.42 -12.27 -1.68
N VAL A 189 16.76 -13.39 -1.08
CA VAL A 189 16.23 -14.71 -1.48
C VAL A 189 14.97 -15.08 -0.70
N GLU A 190 14.74 -14.40 0.40
CA GLU A 190 13.61 -14.66 1.30
C GLU A 190 12.41 -13.80 0.89
N LYS A 191 11.32 -14.45 0.50
CA LYS A 191 10.09 -13.81 0.00
C LYS A 191 9.36 -12.98 1.06
N GLU A 192 9.51 -13.34 2.33
CA GLU A 192 8.81 -12.71 3.46
C GLU A 192 9.72 -11.87 4.37
N ASN A 193 10.97 -11.67 3.99
CA ASN A 193 11.91 -10.91 4.79
C ASN A 193 11.62 -9.40 4.73
N THR A 194 10.84 -8.92 5.67
CA THR A 194 10.52 -7.50 5.88
C THR A 194 11.40 -6.83 6.94
N GLU A 195 12.54 -7.43 7.29
CA GLU A 195 13.49 -6.84 8.23
C GLU A 195 13.92 -5.45 7.81
N THR A 196 13.82 -4.48 8.72
CA THR A 196 14.27 -3.10 8.51
C THR A 196 15.68 -2.94 9.10
N ARG A 197 16.68 -2.81 8.22
CA ARG A 197 18.09 -2.73 8.60
C ARG A 197 18.55 -1.28 8.79
N ALA A 198 19.39 -1.05 9.82
CA ALA A 198 19.95 0.27 10.09
C ALA A 198 20.75 0.84 8.91
N GLU A 199 21.43 -0.01 8.15
CA GLU A 199 22.16 0.38 6.94
C GLU A 199 21.25 0.92 5.85
N SER A 200 20.11 0.24 5.58
CA SER A 200 19.10 0.69 4.63
C SER A 200 18.49 2.03 5.04
N ILE A 201 18.16 2.19 6.33
CA ILE A 201 17.66 3.46 6.88
C ILE A 201 18.69 4.59 6.64
N LYS A 202 19.96 4.33 6.95
CA LYS A 202 21.04 5.30 6.75
C LYS A 202 21.19 5.65 5.27
N THR A 203 21.24 4.66 4.39
CA THR A 203 21.40 4.84 2.94
C THR A 203 20.28 5.68 2.35
N VAL A 204 19.02 5.37 2.72
CA VAL A 204 17.85 6.13 2.28
C VAL A 204 17.93 7.57 2.76
N PHE A 205 18.23 7.79 4.04
CA PHE A 205 18.29 9.13 4.61
C PHE A 205 19.41 9.96 3.98
N ASP A 206 20.62 9.42 3.89
CA ASP A 206 21.79 10.12 3.34
C ASP A 206 21.60 10.48 1.87
N LYS A 207 20.92 9.62 1.10
CA LYS A 207 20.55 9.90 -0.29
C LYS A 207 19.54 11.03 -0.40
N GLN A 208 18.50 11.03 0.41
CA GLN A 208 17.43 12.02 0.31
C GLN A 208 17.83 13.39 0.89
N THR A 209 18.75 13.44 1.87
CA THR A 209 19.34 14.72 2.32
C THR A 209 20.14 15.43 1.24
N GLN A 210 20.69 14.72 0.25
CA GLN A 210 21.31 15.35 -0.94
C GLN A 210 20.26 16.03 -1.84
N THR A 211 19.02 15.59 -1.80
CA THR A 211 17.91 16.19 -2.55
C THR A 211 17.26 17.31 -1.77
N MET A 212 17.08 17.12 -0.47
CA MET A 212 16.49 18.12 0.44
C MET A 212 17.31 18.20 1.74
N PRO A 213 18.26 19.14 1.82
CA PRO A 213 19.15 19.30 3.00
C PRO A 213 18.41 19.61 4.32
N ALA A 214 17.17 20.11 4.24
CA ALA A 214 16.36 20.42 5.42
C ALA A 214 15.84 19.17 6.17
N LEU A 215 15.99 17.96 5.61
CA LEU A 215 15.57 16.73 6.28
C LEU A 215 16.31 16.51 7.60
N SER A 216 15.57 16.15 8.66
CA SER A 216 16.11 15.83 9.97
C SER A 216 15.72 14.43 10.42
N LYS A 217 16.69 13.64 10.92
CA LYS A 217 16.42 12.33 11.53
C LYS A 217 15.48 12.42 12.74
N ARG A 218 15.42 13.59 13.40
CA ARG A 218 14.54 13.84 14.57
C ARG A 218 13.06 13.86 14.19
N ASP A 219 12.75 14.05 12.91
CA ASP A 219 11.38 14.06 12.41
C ASP A 219 10.90 12.70 11.98
N ILE A 220 11.75 11.68 11.92
CA ILE A 220 11.37 10.33 11.57
C ILE A 220 10.57 9.72 12.72
N ILE A 221 9.35 9.30 12.43
CA ILE A 221 8.43 8.66 13.38
C ILE A 221 8.35 7.14 13.22
N THR A 222 8.64 6.62 12.03
CA THR A 222 8.63 5.17 11.78
C THR A 222 9.43 4.79 10.54
N TYR A 223 9.80 3.50 10.49
CA TYR A 223 10.42 2.84 9.35
C TYR A 223 9.62 1.62 8.98
N PHE A 224 9.67 1.23 7.72
CA PHE A 224 9.14 -0.05 7.29
C PHE A 224 9.85 -0.55 6.04
N THR A 225 9.85 -1.85 5.88
CA THR A 225 10.39 -2.54 4.71
C THR A 225 9.31 -3.41 4.10
N GLY A 226 9.19 -3.39 2.78
CA GLY A 226 8.35 -4.28 2.02
C GLY A 226 9.17 -5.08 1.01
N VAL A 227 8.67 -6.24 0.61
CA VAL A 227 9.27 -7.07 -0.42
C VAL A 227 8.49 -6.91 -1.72
N ARG A 228 9.19 -6.48 -2.77
CA ARG A 228 8.64 -6.40 -4.14
C ARG A 228 8.81 -7.74 -4.82
N ALA A 229 7.98 -7.98 -5.81
CA ALA A 229 7.92 -9.22 -6.58
C ALA A 229 8.32 -9.04 -8.06
N PRO A 230 9.48 -8.44 -8.40
CA PRO A 230 9.92 -8.39 -9.79
C PRO A 230 10.24 -9.78 -10.32
N THR A 231 10.11 -9.96 -11.63
CA THR A 231 10.73 -11.04 -12.37
C THR A 231 12.20 -10.70 -12.67
N PHE A 232 12.97 -11.67 -13.18
CA PHE A 232 14.33 -11.39 -13.66
C PHE A 232 14.34 -10.49 -14.91
N GLU A 233 13.27 -10.52 -15.69
CA GLU A 233 13.05 -9.67 -16.86
C GLU A 233 12.66 -8.24 -16.49
N GLU A 234 12.36 -7.98 -15.21
CA GLU A 234 11.88 -6.68 -14.70
C GLU A 234 10.56 -6.22 -15.34
N ASP A 235 9.75 -7.13 -15.86
CA ASP A 235 8.48 -6.86 -16.49
C ASP A 235 7.33 -7.63 -15.83
N PHE A 236 6.09 -7.20 -16.08
CA PHE A 236 4.89 -7.83 -15.60
C PHE A 236 4.53 -9.06 -16.40
N ILE A 237 4.00 -10.09 -15.76
CA ILE A 237 3.44 -11.28 -16.37
C ILE A 237 1.91 -11.14 -16.37
N LEU A 238 1.33 -10.79 -17.51
CA LEU A 238 -0.11 -10.61 -17.71
C LEU A 238 -0.54 -11.48 -18.89
N GLU A 239 -0.66 -12.79 -18.65
CA GLU A 239 -0.96 -13.73 -19.73
C GLU A 239 -1.74 -14.96 -19.22
N PRO A 240 -2.49 -15.66 -20.10
CA PRO A 240 -3.06 -16.96 -19.78
C PRO A 240 -1.96 -17.97 -19.46
N GLY A 241 -2.29 -19.00 -18.69
CA GLY A 241 -1.40 -20.13 -18.42
C GLY A 241 -0.91 -20.76 -19.73
N ARG A 242 0.37 -21.14 -19.77
CA ARG A 242 0.99 -21.73 -20.96
C ARG A 242 0.70 -23.23 -21.09
N ARG A 243 0.50 -23.90 -19.96
CA ARG A 243 0.16 -25.33 -19.88
C ARG A 243 -1.25 -25.54 -19.35
N THR A 244 -1.64 -24.73 -18.37
CA THR A 244 -2.92 -24.86 -17.68
C THR A 244 -3.94 -23.87 -18.24
N ARG A 245 -4.99 -24.36 -18.87
CA ARG A 245 -5.91 -23.57 -19.71
C ARG A 245 -6.80 -22.61 -18.94
N ASN A 246 -7.26 -23.02 -17.74
CA ASN A 246 -8.13 -22.21 -16.90
C ASN A 246 -7.35 -21.40 -15.84
N LEU A 247 -6.14 -20.97 -16.20
CA LEU A 247 -5.28 -20.15 -15.35
C LEU A 247 -4.94 -18.84 -16.08
N ILE A 248 -4.95 -17.75 -15.33
CA ILE A 248 -4.45 -16.43 -15.76
C ILE A 248 -3.42 -15.97 -14.75
N HIS A 249 -2.24 -15.57 -15.23
CA HIS A 249 -1.20 -14.99 -14.39
C HIS A 249 -1.27 -13.46 -14.39
N VAL A 250 -1.26 -12.87 -13.19
CA VAL A 250 -1.07 -11.44 -12.91
C VAL A 250 0.09 -11.35 -11.91
N ALA A 251 1.30 -11.57 -12.39
CA ALA A 251 2.49 -11.79 -11.57
C ALA A 251 3.62 -10.83 -11.95
N GLY A 252 4.72 -10.85 -11.19
CA GLY A 252 5.85 -9.95 -11.43
C GLY A 252 5.56 -8.49 -11.12
N ILE A 253 4.48 -8.21 -10.37
CA ILE A 253 3.99 -6.86 -10.17
C ILE A 253 4.85 -6.14 -9.14
N GLN A 254 5.54 -5.12 -9.63
CA GLN A 254 6.31 -4.14 -8.85
C GLN A 254 5.87 -2.72 -9.24
N SER A 255 6.60 -1.68 -8.85
CA SER A 255 6.30 -0.32 -9.29
C SER A 255 6.39 -0.17 -10.83
N PRO A 256 5.36 0.37 -11.51
CA PRO A 256 4.21 1.14 -10.99
C PRO A 256 2.90 0.36 -10.80
N GLY A 257 2.95 -0.88 -10.33
CA GLY A 257 1.80 -1.79 -10.25
C GLY A 257 0.57 -1.22 -9.55
N LEU A 258 0.74 -0.46 -8.45
CA LEU A 258 -0.42 0.13 -7.76
C LEU A 258 -1.21 1.10 -8.67
N THR A 259 -0.54 1.77 -9.59
CA THR A 259 -1.17 2.71 -10.53
C THR A 259 -1.87 1.98 -11.66
N THR A 260 -1.26 0.90 -12.19
CA THR A 260 -1.76 0.17 -13.36
C THR A 260 -2.73 -0.95 -13.02
N ALA A 261 -2.62 -1.55 -11.83
CA ALA A 261 -3.43 -2.71 -11.45
C ALA A 261 -4.96 -2.45 -11.43
N PRO A 262 -5.46 -1.30 -10.93
CA PRO A 262 -6.90 -1.09 -10.82
C PRO A 262 -7.63 -0.94 -12.17
N VAL A 263 -6.92 -0.56 -13.22
CA VAL A 263 -7.50 -0.32 -14.55
C VAL A 263 -6.90 -1.29 -15.54
N ASP A 264 -5.68 -1.03 -16.00
CA ASP A 264 -5.08 -1.78 -17.13
C ASP A 264 -4.97 -3.29 -16.88
N MET A 265 -4.47 -3.68 -15.68
CA MET A 265 -4.32 -5.11 -15.38
C MET A 265 -5.66 -5.79 -15.13
N ALA A 266 -6.61 -5.10 -14.49
CA ALA A 266 -7.94 -5.64 -14.25
C ALA A 266 -8.71 -5.82 -15.55
N GLU A 267 -8.69 -4.83 -16.45
CA GLU A 267 -9.32 -4.91 -17.77
C GLU A 267 -8.71 -6.04 -18.60
N LEU A 268 -7.37 -6.13 -18.63
CA LEU A 268 -6.69 -7.20 -19.37
C LEU A 268 -7.02 -8.59 -18.83
N ALA A 269 -7.13 -8.75 -17.50
CA ALA A 269 -7.56 -10.00 -16.89
C ALA A 269 -9.00 -10.37 -17.27
N VAL A 270 -9.92 -9.40 -17.31
CA VAL A 270 -11.31 -9.59 -17.75
C VAL A 270 -11.38 -9.95 -19.23
N ASP A 271 -10.58 -9.32 -20.08
CA ASP A 271 -10.51 -9.64 -21.51
C ASP A 271 -10.00 -11.07 -21.75
N MET A 272 -9.01 -11.51 -20.98
CA MET A 272 -8.52 -12.89 -21.05
C MET A 272 -9.59 -13.88 -20.57
N LEU A 273 -10.29 -13.55 -19.48
CA LEU A 273 -11.42 -14.33 -18.97
C LEU A 273 -12.52 -14.48 -20.03
N GLY A 274 -12.88 -13.39 -20.71
CA GLY A 274 -13.89 -13.36 -21.76
C GLY A 274 -13.59 -14.23 -22.99
N LYS A 275 -12.32 -14.64 -23.17
CA LYS A 275 -11.92 -15.58 -24.25
C LYS A 275 -12.21 -17.04 -23.90
N THR A 276 -12.34 -17.37 -22.64
CA THR A 276 -12.54 -18.74 -22.13
C THR A 276 -13.93 -18.98 -21.56
N GLU A 277 -14.56 -17.93 -21.03
CA GLU A 277 -15.89 -17.99 -20.40
C GLU A 277 -16.78 -16.87 -20.92
N THR A 278 -18.10 -17.09 -20.88
CA THR A 278 -19.07 -16.03 -21.12
C THR A 278 -19.14 -15.11 -19.92
N VAL A 279 -18.69 -13.88 -20.09
CA VAL A 279 -18.72 -12.83 -19.04
C VAL A 279 -19.91 -11.91 -19.32
N GLU A 280 -20.85 -11.88 -18.39
CA GLU A 280 -22.00 -10.99 -18.46
C GLU A 280 -21.82 -9.76 -17.60
N LYS A 281 -22.29 -8.61 -18.08
CA LYS A 281 -22.25 -7.36 -17.30
C LYS A 281 -23.22 -7.46 -16.12
N ASN A 282 -22.74 -7.17 -14.92
CA ASN A 282 -23.62 -7.03 -13.74
C ASN A 282 -24.46 -5.74 -13.86
N ASN A 283 -25.72 -5.89 -14.23
CA ASN A 283 -26.65 -4.75 -14.36
C ASN A 283 -27.01 -4.09 -13.01
N ASN A 284 -26.75 -4.77 -11.90
CA ASN A 284 -26.98 -4.28 -10.55
C ASN A 284 -25.69 -3.73 -9.90
N TYR A 285 -24.64 -3.52 -10.69
CA TYR A 285 -23.39 -3.01 -10.18
C TYR A 285 -23.55 -1.63 -9.52
N ASN A 286 -23.13 -1.53 -8.26
CA ASN A 286 -23.09 -0.29 -7.51
C ASN A 286 -21.65 0.21 -7.38
N PRO A 287 -21.25 1.30 -8.07
CA PRO A 287 -19.90 1.86 -7.98
C PRO A 287 -19.66 2.62 -6.66
N ILE A 288 -20.72 2.96 -5.93
CA ILE A 288 -20.64 3.82 -4.74
C ILE A 288 -20.37 2.97 -3.51
N ARG A 289 -19.21 3.15 -2.91
CA ARG A 289 -18.86 2.59 -1.60
C ARG A 289 -19.00 3.65 -0.52
N LYS A 290 -19.68 3.33 0.58
CA LYS A 290 -19.71 4.17 1.79
C LYS A 290 -18.46 3.86 2.63
N GLY A 291 -17.56 4.84 2.77
CA GLY A 291 -16.40 4.77 3.66
C GLY A 291 -16.73 5.03 5.11
N VAL A 292 -15.76 4.79 6.00
CA VAL A 292 -15.82 5.27 7.38
C VAL A 292 -15.77 6.80 7.36
N PRO A 293 -16.60 7.50 8.13
CA PRO A 293 -16.52 8.96 8.26
C PRO A 293 -15.11 9.39 8.72
N VAL A 294 -14.66 10.56 8.28
CA VAL A 294 -13.38 11.16 8.69
C VAL A 294 -13.69 12.49 9.39
N LEU A 295 -13.91 12.42 10.71
CA LEU A 295 -14.42 13.59 11.47
C LEU A 295 -13.50 14.79 11.38
N ARG A 296 -12.20 14.61 11.38
CA ARG A 296 -11.21 15.70 11.33
C ARG A 296 -11.30 16.54 10.04
N GLU A 297 -11.88 16.00 8.97
CA GLU A 297 -12.04 16.67 7.67
C GLU A 297 -13.41 17.34 7.51
N MET A 298 -14.31 17.15 8.49
CA MET A 298 -15.66 17.74 8.48
C MET A 298 -15.66 19.15 9.08
N ASP A 299 -16.61 19.97 8.63
CA ASP A 299 -16.94 21.23 9.31
C ASP A 299 -17.53 20.98 10.70
N ASP A 300 -17.52 22.04 11.53
CA ASP A 300 -17.94 21.93 12.94
C ASP A 300 -19.43 21.57 13.07
N ASP A 301 -20.31 22.13 12.23
CA ASP A 301 -21.77 21.89 12.28
C ASP A 301 -22.08 20.42 11.95
N THR A 302 -21.38 19.83 10.96
CA THR A 302 -21.53 18.41 10.59
C THR A 302 -21.03 17.52 11.72
N ARG A 303 -19.90 17.87 12.32
CA ARG A 303 -19.30 17.13 13.44
C ARG A 303 -20.20 17.14 14.66
N GLU A 304 -20.76 18.32 15.04
CA GLU A 304 -21.70 18.45 16.15
C GLU A 304 -22.94 17.58 15.95
N LYS A 305 -23.52 17.56 14.76
CA LYS A 305 -24.68 16.71 14.45
C LYS A 305 -24.35 15.23 14.61
N MET A 306 -23.22 14.78 14.10
CA MET A 306 -22.79 13.38 14.24
C MET A 306 -22.58 13.01 15.71
N ILE A 307 -21.98 13.88 16.52
CA ILE A 307 -21.78 13.65 17.95
C ILE A 307 -23.12 13.64 18.70
N ALA A 308 -24.05 14.49 18.33
CA ALA A 308 -25.40 14.51 18.92
C ALA A 308 -26.18 13.21 18.61
N GLU A 309 -26.03 12.67 17.38
CA GLU A 309 -26.64 11.40 16.97
C GLU A 309 -25.97 10.19 17.62
N ASN A 310 -24.64 10.20 17.75
CA ASN A 310 -23.87 9.14 18.37
C ASN A 310 -22.69 9.71 19.18
N PRO A 311 -22.78 9.74 20.53
CA PRO A 311 -21.75 10.28 21.40
C PRO A 311 -20.36 9.65 21.26
N ASP A 312 -20.25 8.41 20.75
CA ASP A 312 -18.98 7.76 20.52
C ASP A 312 -18.08 8.52 19.54
N TYR A 313 -18.65 9.37 18.66
CA TYR A 313 -17.87 10.25 17.80
C TYR A 313 -17.24 11.44 18.55
N GLY A 314 -17.74 11.78 19.73
CA GLY A 314 -17.16 12.80 20.62
C GLY A 314 -15.97 12.28 21.45
N GLU A 315 -15.77 10.98 21.56
CA GLU A 315 -14.69 10.37 22.35
C GLU A 315 -13.43 10.17 21.50
N ILE A 316 -12.45 11.07 21.61
CA ILE A 316 -11.19 11.00 20.84
C ILE A 316 -10.24 9.98 21.48
N ILE A 317 -9.99 8.89 20.76
CA ILE A 317 -9.10 7.79 21.16
C ILE A 317 -7.67 8.05 20.70
N CYS A 318 -7.46 8.42 19.42
CA CYS A 318 -6.13 8.75 18.90
C CYS A 318 -5.98 10.25 18.72
N ARG A 319 -5.26 10.90 19.64
CA ARG A 319 -5.05 12.36 19.61
C ARG A 319 -4.16 12.83 18.47
N CYS A 320 -3.17 12.02 18.06
CA CYS A 320 -2.24 12.39 16.97
C CYS A 320 -2.96 12.45 15.62
N GLU A 321 -3.88 11.52 15.36
CA GLU A 321 -4.61 11.39 14.10
C GLU A 321 -6.07 11.86 14.26
N GLN A 322 -6.47 12.31 15.46
CA GLN A 322 -7.82 12.78 15.79
C GLN A 322 -8.93 11.77 15.45
N ILE A 323 -8.71 10.51 15.81
CA ILE A 323 -9.65 9.42 15.55
C ILE A 323 -10.51 9.18 16.78
N SER A 324 -11.83 9.16 16.59
CA SER A 324 -12.84 8.92 17.60
C SER A 324 -13.13 7.42 17.80
N LYS A 325 -13.81 7.09 18.90
CA LYS A 325 -14.34 5.75 19.15
C LYS A 325 -15.40 5.35 18.13
N GLY A 326 -16.26 6.29 17.70
CA GLY A 326 -17.27 6.06 16.67
C GLY A 326 -16.67 5.60 15.36
N GLU A 327 -15.57 6.25 14.88
CA GLU A 327 -14.85 5.84 13.68
C GLU A 327 -14.23 4.43 13.83
N ILE A 328 -13.72 4.08 15.02
CA ILE A 328 -13.18 2.74 15.27
C ILE A 328 -14.28 1.68 15.20
N LEU A 329 -15.43 1.94 15.80
CA LEU A 329 -16.58 1.04 15.76
C LEU A 329 -17.13 0.86 14.35
N ASP A 330 -17.17 1.91 13.53
CA ASP A 330 -17.58 1.81 12.13
C ASP A 330 -16.57 1.00 11.30
N ALA A 331 -15.28 1.20 11.55
CA ALA A 331 -14.24 0.39 10.91
C ALA A 331 -14.37 -1.11 11.27
N LEU A 332 -14.71 -1.43 12.51
CA LEU A 332 -14.95 -2.80 12.98
C LEU A 332 -16.17 -3.46 12.31
N LYS A 333 -17.20 -2.67 11.98
CA LYS A 333 -18.42 -3.13 11.28
C LYS A 333 -18.24 -3.31 9.78
N SER A 334 -17.11 -2.87 9.22
CA SER A 334 -16.86 -2.96 7.77
C SER A 334 -16.78 -4.42 7.28
N PRO A 335 -17.25 -4.74 6.05
CA PRO A 335 -17.46 -6.12 5.58
C PRO A 335 -16.23 -7.03 5.63
N ILE A 336 -15.04 -6.50 5.45
CA ILE A 336 -13.77 -7.26 5.42
C ILE A 336 -12.82 -6.77 6.51
N CYS A 337 -13.35 -6.31 7.62
CA CYS A 337 -12.52 -5.87 8.74
C CYS A 337 -11.80 -7.05 9.38
N VAL A 338 -10.50 -6.89 9.59
CA VAL A 338 -9.73 -7.75 10.49
C VAL A 338 -9.70 -7.05 11.84
N PRO A 339 -10.38 -7.59 12.89
CA PRO A 339 -10.49 -6.93 14.19
C PRO A 339 -9.22 -7.09 15.02
N THR A 340 -8.12 -6.51 14.51
CA THR A 340 -6.82 -6.43 15.14
C THR A 340 -6.37 -4.98 15.23
N VAL A 341 -5.41 -4.67 16.09
CA VAL A 341 -4.93 -3.29 16.24
C VAL A 341 -4.38 -2.75 14.89
N ASP A 342 -3.60 -3.55 14.17
CA ASP A 342 -3.07 -3.14 12.86
C ASP A 342 -4.15 -3.18 11.76
N GLY A 343 -5.18 -4.00 11.87
CA GLY A 343 -6.34 -3.99 10.97
C GLY A 343 -7.08 -2.65 11.02
N ILE A 344 -7.38 -2.17 12.23
CA ILE A 344 -8.01 -0.85 12.44
C ILE A 344 -7.05 0.27 12.05
N LYS A 345 -5.78 0.18 12.44
CA LYS A 345 -4.73 1.14 12.06
C LYS A 345 -4.64 1.34 10.55
N LYS A 346 -4.67 0.27 9.76
CA LYS A 346 -4.59 0.34 8.28
C LYS A 346 -5.85 0.94 7.64
N ARG A 347 -6.99 0.90 8.33
CA ARG A 347 -8.26 1.45 7.82
C ARG A 347 -8.42 2.94 8.10
N ILE A 348 -8.21 3.34 9.35
CA ILE A 348 -8.53 4.68 9.84
C ILE A 348 -7.41 5.34 10.65
N ARG A 349 -6.20 4.76 10.65
CA ARG A 349 -4.95 5.36 11.11
C ARG A 349 -4.70 5.50 12.63
N PRO A 350 -5.49 5.02 13.61
CA PRO A 350 -5.06 5.14 15.00
C PRO A 350 -3.71 4.44 15.21
N GLY A 351 -2.75 5.14 15.80
CA GLY A 351 -1.39 4.63 15.98
C GLY A 351 -0.42 4.93 14.83
N MET A 352 -0.83 5.65 13.78
CA MET A 352 0.08 6.09 12.70
C MET A 352 0.72 7.45 12.93
N GLY A 353 0.25 8.23 13.91
CA GLY A 353 0.81 9.53 14.24
C GLY A 353 2.11 9.45 15.04
N ARG A 354 2.60 10.60 15.50
CA ARG A 354 3.91 10.78 16.12
C ARG A 354 4.26 9.77 17.22
N CYS A 355 3.30 9.40 18.08
CA CYS A 355 3.55 8.49 19.20
C CYS A 355 3.52 7.00 18.80
N GLN A 356 3.20 6.68 17.53
CA GLN A 356 3.15 5.31 16.98
C GLN A 356 2.35 4.32 17.87
N GLY A 357 1.20 4.80 18.37
CA GLY A 357 0.31 3.98 19.19
C GLY A 357 0.60 3.98 20.68
N GLY A 358 1.65 4.69 21.15
CA GLY A 358 2.07 4.69 22.56
C GLY A 358 0.95 5.06 23.56
N PHE A 359 -0.04 5.85 23.13
CA PHE A 359 -1.17 6.23 23.97
C PHE A 359 -2.48 5.54 23.54
N CYS A 360 -2.75 5.41 22.26
CA CYS A 360 -4.05 4.93 21.80
C CYS A 360 -4.15 3.40 21.70
N SER A 361 -3.03 2.65 21.56
CA SER A 361 -3.10 1.20 21.37
C SER A 361 -3.84 0.46 22.49
N PRO A 362 -3.66 0.76 23.79
CA PRO A 362 -4.43 0.10 24.84
C PRO A 362 -5.94 0.35 24.74
N LEU A 363 -6.34 1.59 24.37
CA LEU A 363 -7.74 1.95 24.20
C LEU A 363 -8.34 1.28 22.97
N VAL A 364 -7.61 1.24 21.84
CA VAL A 364 -8.04 0.52 20.63
C VAL A 364 -8.20 -0.96 20.91
N THR A 365 -7.25 -1.57 21.65
CA THR A 365 -7.34 -2.99 22.08
C THR A 365 -8.60 -3.24 22.92
N LYS A 366 -8.90 -2.35 23.86
CA LYS A 366 -10.10 -2.45 24.71
C LYS A 366 -11.38 -2.35 23.86
N ILE A 367 -11.47 -1.40 22.95
CA ILE A 367 -12.64 -1.25 22.07
C ILE A 367 -12.84 -2.49 21.19
N ILE A 368 -11.75 -3.07 20.67
CA ILE A 368 -11.82 -4.31 19.88
C ILE A 368 -12.32 -5.46 20.77
N ALA A 369 -11.79 -5.62 21.98
CA ALA A 369 -12.19 -6.66 22.91
C ALA A 369 -13.68 -6.57 23.28
N GLU A 370 -14.14 -5.37 23.62
CA GLU A 370 -15.56 -5.09 23.91
C GLU A 370 -16.46 -5.37 22.70
N PHE A 371 -16.05 -4.98 21.51
CA PHE A 371 -16.82 -5.23 20.27
C PHE A 371 -16.95 -6.73 19.97
N LEU A 372 -15.90 -7.50 20.19
CA LEU A 372 -15.87 -8.95 19.96
C LEU A 372 -16.47 -9.77 21.12
N GLY A 373 -16.61 -9.16 22.31
CA GLY A 373 -17.02 -9.88 23.52
C GLY A 373 -15.95 -10.86 24.03
N VAL A 374 -14.66 -10.52 23.85
CA VAL A 374 -13.52 -11.37 24.22
C VAL A 374 -12.62 -10.68 25.26
N PRO A 375 -11.82 -11.42 26.06
CA PRO A 375 -10.81 -10.85 26.92
C PRO A 375 -9.72 -10.10 26.15
N LEU A 376 -9.07 -9.11 26.80
CA LEU A 376 -8.01 -8.31 26.19
C LEU A 376 -6.86 -9.13 25.57
N TYR A 377 -6.49 -10.24 26.19
CA TYR A 377 -5.38 -11.11 25.73
C TYR A 377 -5.72 -11.89 24.45
N GLU A 378 -6.97 -11.97 24.05
CA GLU A 378 -7.38 -12.57 22.78
C GLU A 378 -7.24 -11.60 21.60
N VAL A 379 -7.24 -10.29 21.85
CA VAL A 379 -7.01 -9.30 20.79
C VAL A 379 -5.57 -9.36 20.32
N LYS A 380 -5.40 -9.48 19.00
CA LYS A 380 -4.09 -9.56 18.38
C LYS A 380 -3.65 -8.22 17.81
N LYS A 381 -2.32 -8.07 17.69
CA LYS A 381 -1.77 -6.90 17.01
C LYS A 381 -2.01 -6.95 15.49
N SER A 382 -1.73 -8.09 14.86
CA SER A 382 -1.84 -8.28 13.40
C SER A 382 -2.26 -9.71 13.03
N SER A 383 -1.38 -10.68 13.15
CA SER A 383 -1.61 -12.11 12.88
C SER A 383 -2.02 -12.87 14.15
N ALA A 384 -2.35 -14.15 14.00
CA ALA A 384 -2.73 -15.01 15.13
C ALA A 384 -1.66 -15.13 16.24
N GLU A 385 -0.38 -15.14 15.83
CA GLU A 385 0.77 -15.20 16.75
C GLU A 385 1.18 -13.83 17.31
N ALA A 386 0.65 -12.74 16.78
CA ALA A 386 1.01 -11.39 17.22
C ALA A 386 0.26 -10.99 18.51
N VAL A 387 0.58 -11.67 19.61
CA VAL A 387 -0.02 -11.47 20.93
C VAL A 387 0.40 -10.12 21.50
N ILE A 388 -0.54 -9.36 22.07
CA ILE A 388 -0.28 -8.07 22.75
C ILE A 388 -0.10 -8.29 24.25
N THR A 389 -0.97 -9.09 24.87
CA THR A 389 -0.94 -9.40 26.29
C THR A 389 -1.20 -10.89 26.49
N TYR A 390 -0.64 -11.48 27.55
CA TYR A 390 -0.78 -12.89 27.83
C TYR A 390 -1.79 -13.20 28.95
N GLY A 391 -2.28 -12.19 29.68
CA GLY A 391 -3.20 -12.30 30.80
C GLY A 391 -2.96 -11.23 31.84
N GLU A 392 -3.60 -11.36 32.99
CA GLU A 392 -3.42 -10.45 34.11
C GLU A 392 -2.10 -10.71 34.84
N THR A 393 -1.38 -9.64 35.18
CA THR A 393 -0.08 -9.74 35.88
C THR A 393 -0.23 -10.17 37.35
N LYS A 394 -1.38 -9.83 37.95
CA LYS A 394 -1.71 -10.21 39.33
C LYS A 394 -3.04 -10.97 39.30
N VAL A 395 -2.95 -12.27 39.33
CA VAL A 395 -4.10 -13.12 39.65
C VAL A 395 -4.27 -13.05 41.14
N ASN A 396 -5.39 -12.57 41.64
CA ASN A 396 -5.74 -12.75 43.05
C ASN A 396 -5.96 -14.25 43.28
N GLU A 397 -4.94 -14.95 43.75
CA GLU A 397 -5.10 -16.24 44.36
C GLU A 397 -5.78 -16.02 45.74
N GLY A 398 -7.03 -15.62 45.69
CA GLY A 398 -7.73 -15.29 46.92
C GLY A 398 -9.22 -15.51 46.78
N GLY A 399 -9.69 -16.61 47.31
CA GLY A 399 -11.07 -16.77 47.68
C GLY A 399 -11.76 -18.05 47.23
N GLU A 400 -11.25 -19.20 47.59
CA GLU A 400 -12.14 -20.26 48.06
C GLU A 400 -12.46 -19.95 49.51
N GLU A 401 -13.65 -19.47 49.81
CA GLU A 401 -14.43 -19.70 51.00
C GLU A 401 -15.85 -20.12 50.63
#